data_559f15f14916f195ecdd166df739b323
#
_entry.id   559f15f14916f195ecdd166df739b323
#
_cell.length_a   1.000
_cell.length_b   1.000
_cell.length_c   1.000
_cell.angle_alpha   90.00
_cell.angle_beta   90.00
_cell.angle_gamma   90.00
#
_symmetry.space_group_name_H-M   'P 1'
#
loop_
_entity.id
_entity.type
_entity.pdbx_description
1 polymer ?
#
loop_
_entity_poly.entity_id
_entity_poly.type
_entity_poly.pdbx_seq_one_letter_code
_entity_poly.pdbx_strand_id
1 'polypeptide(L)'
;MKAVLENKKTLINTFIVIIFFLFLISIADLDNLRETMFKPDLIQDQFPKIITQATKNTLIFTISGFAGGSVLGLLLALMKLSSVSFYRIISSIYIDIIRGLPAILILIFIAYGIPIAFGVRIPGDYSKGILALSIVSSAYIAEVIRSGIQAIPVGQREAAEALGMNRITIYYKIILPQAFRIMIPP
;
A
#
# COMPACT_ATOMS: atom_id res chain seq x y z
N MET A 1 -36.72 -4.34 -32.39
CA MET A 1 -36.81 -2.90 -32.09
C MET A 1 -35.85 -2.45 -30.97
N LYS A 2 -35.73 -3.16 -29.80
CA LYS A 2 -34.76 -2.82 -28.74
C LYS A 2 -33.29 -2.88 -29.19
N ALA A 3 -32.86 -3.91 -29.92
CA ALA A 3 -31.48 -4.05 -30.38
C ALA A 3 -31.04 -2.95 -31.37
N VAL A 4 -31.97 -2.46 -32.22
CA VAL A 4 -31.70 -1.35 -33.16
C VAL A 4 -31.53 0.00 -32.39
N LEU A 5 -32.28 0.18 -31.31
CA LEU A 5 -32.18 1.39 -30.46
C LEU A 5 -30.90 1.38 -29.61
N GLU A 6 -30.46 0.22 -29.13
CA GLU A 6 -29.19 0.06 -28.43
C GLU A 6 -28.00 0.35 -29.33
N ASN A 7 -28.04 -0.18 -30.57
CA ASN A 7 -26.98 0.08 -31.56
C ASN A 7 -26.89 1.57 -31.93
N LYS A 8 -28.05 2.28 -32.07
CA LYS A 8 -28.06 3.72 -32.29
C LYS A 8 -27.49 4.51 -31.13
N LYS A 9 -27.80 4.16 -29.87
CA LYS A 9 -27.22 4.83 -28.69
C LYS A 9 -25.71 4.63 -28.61
N THR A 10 -25.23 3.43 -28.89
CA THR A 10 -23.80 3.11 -28.91
C THR A 10 -23.08 3.92 -29.99
N LEU A 11 -23.63 4.02 -31.19
CA LEU A 11 -23.08 4.82 -32.26
C LEU A 11 -23.00 6.32 -31.91
N ILE A 12 -24.05 6.87 -31.32
CA ILE A 12 -24.09 8.28 -30.90
C ILE A 12 -23.04 8.54 -29.80
N ASN A 13 -22.96 7.66 -28.80
CA ASN A 13 -21.96 7.79 -27.74
C ASN A 13 -20.52 7.69 -28.27
N THR A 14 -20.26 6.76 -29.18
CA THR A 14 -18.97 6.63 -29.85
C THR A 14 -18.62 7.90 -30.63
N PHE A 15 -19.58 8.46 -31.33
CA PHE A 15 -19.39 9.69 -32.12
C PHE A 15 -19.11 10.90 -31.19
N ILE A 16 -19.81 11.02 -30.06
CA ILE A 16 -19.55 12.06 -29.05
C ILE A 16 -18.15 11.92 -28.48
N VAL A 17 -17.71 10.71 -28.16
CA VAL A 17 -16.37 10.45 -27.64
C VAL A 17 -15.29 10.83 -28.68
N ILE A 18 -15.48 10.46 -29.93
CA ILE A 18 -14.56 10.82 -31.02
C ILE A 18 -14.48 12.33 -31.19
N ILE A 19 -15.62 13.04 -31.23
CA ILE A 19 -15.63 14.51 -31.33
C ILE A 19 -14.91 15.13 -30.14
N PHE A 20 -15.15 14.63 -28.92
CA PHE A 20 -14.49 15.11 -27.71
C PHE A 20 -12.95 14.97 -27.81
N PHE A 21 -12.47 13.82 -28.26
CA PHE A 21 -11.02 13.62 -28.44
C PHE A 21 -10.45 14.49 -29.58
N LEU A 22 -11.15 14.63 -30.69
CA LEU A 22 -10.74 15.53 -31.76
C LEU A 22 -10.70 16.99 -31.31
N PHE A 23 -11.66 17.41 -30.49
CA PHE A 23 -11.68 18.73 -29.88
C PHE A 23 -10.48 18.92 -28.94
N LEU A 24 -10.18 17.93 -28.07
CA LEU A 24 -8.99 17.99 -27.20
C LEU A 24 -7.68 18.10 -28.01
N ILE A 25 -7.57 17.34 -29.10
CA ILE A 25 -6.40 17.37 -29.97
C ILE A 25 -6.28 18.73 -30.66
N SER A 26 -7.40 19.36 -31.09
CA SER A 26 -7.41 20.64 -31.77
C SER A 26 -7.02 21.82 -30.89
N ILE A 27 -7.22 21.70 -29.56
CA ILE A 27 -6.83 22.72 -28.55
C ILE A 27 -5.39 22.45 -28.03
N ALA A 28 -4.94 21.20 -28.09
CA ALA A 28 -3.63 20.84 -27.61
C ALA A 28 -2.54 21.45 -28.47
N ASP A 29 -1.59 22.11 -27.82
CA ASP A 29 -0.35 22.55 -28.46
C ASP A 29 0.55 21.33 -28.68
N LEU A 30 0.35 20.66 -29.81
CA LEU A 30 1.06 19.43 -30.18
C LEU A 30 2.56 19.64 -30.35
N ASP A 31 2.96 20.82 -30.78
CA ASP A 31 4.38 21.16 -30.98
C ASP A 31 5.05 21.29 -29.60
N ASN A 32 4.43 21.99 -28.66
CA ASN A 32 4.92 22.13 -27.31
C ASN A 32 4.90 20.76 -26.55
N LEU A 33 3.88 19.96 -26.76
CA LEU A 33 3.83 18.58 -26.21
C LEU A 33 4.97 17.73 -26.75
N ARG A 34 5.24 17.78 -28.07
CA ARG A 34 6.31 17.03 -28.68
C ARG A 34 7.68 17.51 -28.18
N GLU A 35 7.89 18.81 -28.13
CA GLU A 35 9.15 19.40 -27.65
C GLU A 35 9.40 19.22 -26.18
N THR A 36 8.33 19.08 -25.37
CA THR A 36 8.46 18.93 -23.92
C THR A 36 8.51 17.48 -23.48
N MET A 37 7.65 16.62 -24.06
CA MET A 37 7.50 15.22 -23.60
C MET A 37 8.35 14.23 -24.42
N PHE A 38 8.64 14.52 -25.70
CA PHE A 38 9.36 13.60 -26.60
C PHE A 38 10.73 14.17 -26.94
N LYS A 39 11.62 14.29 -25.97
CA LYS A 39 13.03 14.69 -26.17
C LYS A 39 13.91 13.44 -26.23
N PRO A 40 14.34 13.02 -27.44
CA PRO A 40 15.18 11.82 -27.60
C PRO A 40 16.48 11.91 -26.79
N ASP A 41 17.08 13.09 -26.71
CA ASP A 41 18.32 13.31 -25.98
C ASP A 41 18.13 13.08 -24.46
N LEU A 42 16.99 13.55 -23.89
CA LEU A 42 16.66 13.28 -22.49
C LEU A 42 16.39 11.79 -22.24
N ILE A 43 15.74 11.12 -23.19
CA ILE A 43 15.47 9.68 -23.07
C ILE A 43 16.79 8.90 -23.06
N GLN A 44 17.70 9.20 -23.99
CA GLN A 44 19.00 8.55 -24.06
C GLN A 44 19.86 8.79 -22.82
N ASP A 45 19.83 9.98 -22.24
CA ASP A 45 20.60 10.33 -21.03
C ASP A 45 19.97 9.76 -19.77
N GLN A 46 18.64 9.75 -19.65
CA GLN A 46 17.93 9.33 -18.46
C GLN A 46 17.67 7.82 -18.39
N PHE A 47 17.49 7.15 -19.54
CA PHE A 47 17.12 5.73 -19.56
C PHE A 47 18.14 4.82 -18.85
N PRO A 48 19.47 4.95 -19.04
CA PRO A 48 20.44 4.18 -18.25
C PRO A 48 20.38 4.48 -16.75
N LYS A 49 20.14 5.74 -16.37
CA LYS A 49 20.03 6.17 -14.97
C LYS A 49 18.77 5.62 -14.30
N ILE A 50 17.66 5.56 -15.05
CA ILE A 50 16.39 4.94 -14.56
C ILE A 50 16.62 3.46 -14.29
N ILE A 51 17.24 2.74 -15.21
CA ILE A 51 17.47 1.29 -15.02
C ILE A 51 18.45 1.02 -13.89
N THR A 52 19.56 1.73 -13.84
CA THR A 52 20.63 1.42 -12.88
C THR A 52 20.36 2.03 -11.51
N GLN A 53 20.09 3.31 -11.45
CA GLN A 53 20.04 4.06 -10.19
C GLN A 53 18.64 4.10 -9.57
N ALA A 54 17.61 4.38 -10.38
CA ALA A 54 16.24 4.43 -9.87
C ALA A 54 15.74 3.04 -9.46
N THR A 55 16.03 1.99 -10.25
CA THR A 55 15.67 0.61 -9.89
C THR A 55 16.35 0.17 -8.60
N LYS A 56 17.66 0.45 -8.44
CA LYS A 56 18.39 0.16 -7.21
C LYS A 56 17.74 0.85 -6.00
N ASN A 57 17.46 2.15 -6.13
CA ASN A 57 16.84 2.91 -5.05
C ASN A 57 15.45 2.38 -4.70
N THR A 58 14.63 2.08 -5.72
CA THR A 58 13.30 1.48 -5.52
C THR A 58 13.39 0.16 -4.77
N LEU A 59 14.31 -0.72 -5.15
CA LEU A 59 14.50 -2.00 -4.44
C LEU A 59 14.93 -1.80 -2.99
N ILE A 60 15.87 -0.88 -2.73
CA ILE A 60 16.31 -0.57 -1.35
C ILE A 60 15.12 -0.06 -0.53
N PHE A 61 14.38 0.92 -1.01
CA PHE A 61 13.23 1.47 -0.30
C PHE A 61 12.14 0.44 -0.08
N THR A 62 11.81 -0.36 -1.11
CA THR A 62 10.75 -1.37 -1.03
C THR A 62 11.12 -2.47 -0.03
N ILE A 63 12.30 -3.08 -0.17
CA ILE A 63 12.71 -4.20 0.69
C ILE A 63 12.87 -3.72 2.14
N SER A 64 13.57 -2.61 2.36
CA SER A 64 13.83 -2.11 3.72
C SER A 64 12.56 -1.56 4.38
N GLY A 65 11.73 -0.82 3.63
CA GLY A 65 10.45 -0.30 4.12
C GLY A 65 9.46 -1.42 4.42
N PHE A 66 9.38 -2.45 3.54
CA PHE A 66 8.53 -3.61 3.78
C PHE A 66 9.01 -4.46 4.96
N ALA A 67 10.32 -4.68 5.10
CA ALA A 67 10.87 -5.43 6.23
C ALA A 67 10.59 -4.71 7.56
N GLY A 68 10.90 -3.40 7.66
CA GLY A 68 10.59 -2.60 8.84
C GLY A 68 9.09 -2.54 9.12
N GLY A 69 8.28 -2.35 8.09
CA GLY A 69 6.83 -2.37 8.19
C GLY A 69 6.26 -3.72 8.62
N SER A 70 6.86 -4.83 8.19
CA SER A 70 6.44 -6.19 8.60
C SER A 70 6.68 -6.43 10.09
N VAL A 71 7.82 -6.00 10.61
CA VAL A 71 8.12 -6.13 12.05
C VAL A 71 7.16 -5.28 12.88
N LEU A 72 7.01 -4.00 12.54
CA LEU A 72 6.08 -3.10 13.24
C LEU A 72 4.62 -3.55 13.06
N GLY A 73 4.24 -3.98 11.86
CA GLY A 73 2.89 -4.45 11.55
C GLY A 73 2.51 -5.71 12.32
N LEU A 74 3.45 -6.64 12.48
CA LEU A 74 3.24 -7.82 13.33
C LEU A 74 3.00 -7.41 14.79
N LEU A 75 3.80 -6.52 15.34
CA LEU A 75 3.62 -6.02 16.70
C LEU A 75 2.26 -5.35 16.87
N LEU A 76 1.87 -4.48 15.95
CA LEU A 76 0.58 -3.81 15.97
C LEU A 76 -0.60 -4.79 15.84
N ALA A 77 -0.49 -5.82 15.00
CA ALA A 77 -1.50 -6.87 14.87
C ALA A 77 -1.67 -7.64 16.18
N LEU A 78 -0.56 -8.03 16.81
CA LEU A 78 -0.59 -8.71 18.11
C LEU A 78 -1.22 -7.82 19.21
N MET A 79 -0.88 -6.53 19.22
CA MET A 79 -1.52 -5.56 20.12
C MET A 79 -3.03 -5.46 19.86
N LYS A 80 -3.45 -5.39 18.60
CA LYS A 80 -4.86 -5.26 18.22
C LYS A 80 -5.67 -6.54 18.51
N LEU A 81 -5.05 -7.71 18.51
CA LEU A 81 -5.64 -9.00 18.87
C LEU A 81 -5.57 -9.31 20.37
N SER A 82 -4.90 -8.48 21.16
CA SER A 82 -4.74 -8.68 22.60
C SER A 82 -6.06 -8.59 23.36
N SER A 83 -6.19 -9.34 24.45
CA SER A 83 -7.29 -9.22 25.42
C SER A 83 -7.24 -7.91 26.22
N VAL A 84 -6.07 -7.27 26.31
CA VAL A 84 -5.83 -6.03 27.05
C VAL A 84 -6.34 -4.83 26.24
N SER A 85 -7.35 -4.13 26.77
CA SER A 85 -7.99 -2.99 26.08
C SER A 85 -7.02 -1.87 25.71
N PHE A 86 -6.04 -1.60 26.57
CA PHE A 86 -5.02 -0.58 26.32
C PHE A 86 -4.25 -0.81 25.01
N TYR A 87 -3.77 -2.03 24.78
CA TYR A 87 -3.04 -2.36 23.54
C TYR A 87 -3.94 -2.28 22.32
N ARG A 88 -5.18 -2.74 22.42
CA ARG A 88 -6.16 -2.64 21.32
C ARG A 88 -6.44 -1.20 20.91
N ILE A 89 -6.63 -0.32 21.89
CA ILE A 89 -6.96 1.10 21.64
C ILE A 89 -5.77 1.79 20.98
N ILE A 90 -4.56 1.66 21.52
CA ILE A 90 -3.37 2.32 20.96
C ILE A 90 -3.10 1.84 19.53
N SER A 91 -3.12 0.51 19.31
CA SER A 91 -2.89 -0.02 17.97
C SER A 91 -3.98 0.39 16.98
N SER A 92 -5.26 0.46 17.42
CA SER A 92 -6.34 0.93 16.56
C SER A 92 -6.16 2.40 16.17
N ILE A 93 -5.90 3.28 17.13
CA ILE A 93 -5.67 4.71 16.86
C ILE A 93 -4.51 4.89 15.86
N TYR A 94 -3.39 4.20 16.08
CA TYR A 94 -2.25 4.27 15.16
C TYR A 94 -2.64 3.82 13.74
N ILE A 95 -3.25 2.63 13.62
CA ILE A 95 -3.62 2.06 12.34
C ILE A 95 -4.61 2.96 11.61
N ASP A 96 -5.62 3.47 12.30
CA ASP A 96 -6.68 4.28 11.73
C ASP A 96 -6.13 5.65 11.25
N ILE A 97 -5.23 6.27 12.01
CA ILE A 97 -4.56 7.53 11.61
C ILE A 97 -3.69 7.29 10.37
N ILE A 98 -2.81 6.29 10.41
CA ILE A 98 -1.87 6.06 9.30
C ILE A 98 -2.59 5.66 8.01
N ARG A 99 -3.65 4.87 8.09
CA ARG A 99 -4.46 4.48 6.92
C ARG A 99 -5.44 5.56 6.45
N GLY A 100 -5.77 6.50 7.31
CA GLY A 100 -6.62 7.64 6.98
C GLY A 100 -5.88 8.78 6.29
N LEU A 101 -4.55 8.80 6.33
CA LEU A 101 -3.72 9.83 5.73
C LEU A 101 -3.12 9.37 4.39
N PRO A 102 -3.02 10.26 3.38
CA PRO A 102 -2.22 9.96 2.20
C PRO A 102 -0.76 9.66 2.56
N ALA A 103 -0.20 8.57 2.00
CA ALA A 103 1.18 8.14 2.30
C ALA A 103 2.22 9.25 2.08
N ILE A 104 2.00 10.11 1.09
CA ILE A 104 2.89 11.24 0.80
C ILE A 104 2.94 12.26 1.96
N LEU A 105 1.83 12.48 2.66
CA LEU A 105 1.81 13.37 3.83
C LEU A 105 2.64 12.81 4.97
N ILE A 106 2.58 11.49 5.20
CA ILE A 106 3.39 10.82 6.22
C ILE A 106 4.88 10.95 5.86
N LEU A 107 5.23 10.78 4.58
CA LEU A 107 6.60 10.93 4.10
C LEU A 107 7.12 12.35 4.32
N ILE A 108 6.34 13.38 3.95
CA ILE A 108 6.69 14.80 4.15
C ILE A 108 6.81 15.09 5.65
N PHE A 109 5.89 14.60 6.47
CA PHE A 109 5.92 14.81 7.92
C PHE A 109 7.16 14.21 8.57
N ILE A 110 7.56 13.01 8.18
CA ILE A 110 8.77 12.36 8.70
C ILE A 110 10.03 13.07 8.18
N ALA A 111 10.06 13.42 6.90
CA ALA A 111 11.24 14.03 6.30
C ALA A 111 11.52 15.45 6.79
N TYR A 112 10.47 16.22 7.07
CA TYR A 112 10.54 17.65 7.39
C TYR A 112 9.81 18.02 8.68
N GLY A 113 8.61 17.49 8.91
CA GLY A 113 7.79 17.84 10.07
C GLY A 113 8.42 17.46 11.40
N ILE A 114 8.90 16.22 11.53
CA ILE A 114 9.59 15.75 12.76
C ILE A 114 10.87 16.57 13.03
N PRO A 115 11.79 16.77 12.06
CA PRO A 115 12.96 17.63 12.25
C PRO A 115 12.60 19.04 12.72
N ILE A 116 11.58 19.66 12.13
CA ILE A 116 11.17 21.02 12.49
C ILE A 116 10.51 21.06 13.87
N ALA A 117 9.62 20.13 14.18
CA ALA A 117 8.85 20.16 15.43
C ALA A 117 9.68 19.78 16.66
N PHE A 118 10.63 18.86 16.51
CA PHE A 118 11.37 18.28 17.63
C PHE A 118 12.87 18.60 17.62
N GLY A 119 13.37 19.34 16.63
CA GLY A 119 14.80 19.62 16.47
C GLY A 119 15.67 18.36 16.21
N VAL A 120 15.06 17.25 15.84
CA VAL A 120 15.74 15.97 15.63
C VAL A 120 16.20 15.85 14.18
N ARG A 121 17.48 15.56 13.97
CA ARG A 121 18.02 15.35 12.62
C ARG A 121 17.98 13.86 12.26
N ILE A 122 17.15 13.50 11.28
CA ILE A 122 17.15 12.15 10.69
C ILE A 122 18.25 12.13 9.62
N PRO A 123 19.33 11.36 9.79
CA PRO A 123 20.47 11.40 8.87
C PRO A 123 20.14 10.68 7.56
N GLY A 124 20.49 11.32 6.44
CA GLY A 124 20.38 10.73 5.11
C GLY A 124 18.94 10.60 4.59
N ASP A 125 18.80 10.71 3.27
CA ASP A 125 17.48 10.65 2.63
C ASP A 125 16.93 9.23 2.58
N TYR A 126 17.80 8.23 2.48
CA TYR A 126 17.37 6.82 2.56
C TYR A 126 16.68 6.49 3.89
N SER A 127 17.25 6.94 5.01
CA SER A 127 16.66 6.65 6.33
C SER A 127 15.28 7.26 6.50
N LYS A 128 15.09 8.49 6.01
CA LYS A 128 13.79 9.16 6.05
C LYS A 128 12.73 8.39 5.25
N GLY A 129 13.08 8.02 4.01
CA GLY A 129 12.19 7.28 3.13
C GLY A 129 11.87 5.88 3.67
N ILE A 130 12.87 5.14 4.15
CA ILE A 130 12.68 3.81 4.74
C ILE A 130 11.78 3.88 5.99
N LEU A 131 12.02 4.85 6.87
CA LEU A 131 11.20 5.05 8.07
C LEU A 131 9.74 5.36 7.71
N ALA A 132 9.53 6.29 6.77
CA ALA A 132 8.18 6.65 6.32
C ALA A 132 7.45 5.45 5.71
N LEU A 133 8.10 4.72 4.80
CA LEU A 133 7.54 3.53 4.18
C LEU A 133 7.28 2.42 5.20
N SER A 134 8.15 2.24 6.19
CA SER A 134 7.94 1.27 7.28
C SER A 134 6.72 1.62 8.12
N ILE A 135 6.52 2.90 8.45
CA ILE A 135 5.35 3.37 9.21
C ILE A 135 4.07 3.16 8.39
N VAL A 136 4.07 3.56 7.12
CA VAL A 136 2.89 3.38 6.25
C VAL A 136 2.57 1.89 6.09
N SER A 137 3.54 1.08 5.67
CA SER A 137 3.32 -0.35 5.43
C SER A 137 2.92 -1.12 6.70
N SER A 138 3.42 -0.72 7.87
CA SER A 138 3.08 -1.37 9.15
C SER A 138 1.58 -1.37 9.45
N ALA A 139 0.89 -0.27 9.18
CA ALA A 139 -0.54 -0.17 9.43
C ALA A 139 -1.37 -1.08 8.49
N TYR A 140 -0.96 -1.19 7.21
CA TYR A 140 -1.62 -2.09 6.27
C TYR A 140 -1.32 -3.56 6.58
N ILE A 141 -0.07 -3.89 6.87
CA ILE A 141 0.34 -5.26 7.24
C ILE A 141 -0.34 -5.71 8.53
N ALA A 142 -0.44 -4.83 9.54
CA ALA A 142 -1.15 -5.14 10.77
C ALA A 142 -2.60 -5.54 10.51
N GLU A 143 -3.28 -4.82 9.63
CA GLU A 143 -4.68 -5.11 9.30
C GLU A 143 -4.82 -6.39 8.45
N VAL A 144 -3.89 -6.66 7.53
CA VAL A 144 -3.84 -7.92 6.78
C VAL A 144 -3.65 -9.11 7.73
N ILE A 145 -2.72 -9.02 8.67
CA ILE A 145 -2.49 -10.08 9.66
C ILE A 145 -3.73 -10.28 10.53
N ARG A 146 -4.31 -9.19 11.06
CA ARG A 146 -5.52 -9.26 11.88
C ARG A 146 -6.67 -9.91 11.15
N SER A 147 -6.95 -9.45 9.92
CA SER A 147 -8.05 -9.99 9.12
C SER A 147 -7.85 -11.45 8.73
N GLY A 148 -6.61 -11.83 8.38
CA GLY A 148 -6.27 -13.22 8.08
C GLY A 148 -6.48 -14.16 9.26
N ILE A 149 -6.08 -13.74 10.48
CA ILE A 149 -6.31 -14.53 11.70
C ILE A 149 -7.81 -14.62 12.04
N GLN A 150 -8.54 -13.53 11.89
CA GLN A 150 -9.99 -13.48 12.19
C GLN A 150 -10.85 -14.19 11.15
N ALA A 151 -10.34 -14.42 9.95
CA ALA A 151 -11.04 -15.18 8.91
C ALA A 151 -11.08 -16.69 9.20
N ILE A 152 -10.29 -17.19 10.14
CA ILE A 152 -10.31 -18.61 10.51
C ILE A 152 -11.57 -18.90 11.33
N PRO A 153 -12.37 -19.90 10.93
CA PRO A 153 -13.59 -20.27 11.65
C PRO A 153 -13.29 -20.61 13.12
N VAL A 154 -14.11 -20.08 14.04
CA VAL A 154 -13.95 -20.28 15.50
C VAL A 154 -13.94 -21.76 15.87
N GLY A 155 -14.71 -22.59 15.17
CA GLY A 155 -14.74 -24.03 15.37
C GLY A 155 -13.39 -24.75 15.22
N GLN A 156 -12.46 -24.20 14.43
CA GLN A 156 -11.10 -24.76 14.34
C GLN A 156 -10.37 -24.65 15.68
N ARG A 157 -10.54 -23.54 16.37
CA ARG A 157 -9.95 -23.32 17.69
C ARG A 157 -10.65 -24.18 18.74
N GLU A 158 -11.98 -24.21 18.75
CA GLU A 158 -12.79 -24.98 19.69
C GLU A 158 -12.51 -26.48 19.58
N ALA A 159 -12.41 -27.01 18.35
CA ALA A 159 -12.08 -28.41 18.13
C ALA A 159 -10.67 -28.75 18.65
N ALA A 160 -9.70 -27.86 18.45
CA ALA A 160 -8.35 -28.06 18.96
C ALA A 160 -8.28 -27.97 20.51
N GLU A 161 -9.06 -27.06 21.12
CA GLU A 161 -9.19 -26.96 22.57
C GLU A 161 -9.82 -28.24 23.15
N ALA A 162 -10.84 -28.80 22.50
CA ALA A 162 -11.48 -30.06 22.88
C ALA A 162 -10.52 -31.26 22.84
N LEU A 163 -9.52 -31.23 21.95
CA LEU A 163 -8.43 -32.21 21.88
C LEU A 163 -7.33 -31.97 22.93
N GLY A 164 -7.50 -31.05 23.85
CA GLY A 164 -6.53 -30.75 24.90
C GLY A 164 -5.29 -29.98 24.44
N MET A 165 -5.33 -29.37 23.26
CA MET A 165 -4.19 -28.60 22.75
C MET A 165 -4.06 -27.28 23.54
N ASN A 166 -2.84 -26.92 23.91
CA ASN A 166 -2.59 -25.60 24.50
C ASN A 166 -2.67 -24.48 23.45
N ARG A 167 -2.97 -23.26 23.92
CA ARG A 167 -3.20 -22.08 23.06
C ARG A 167 -2.05 -21.80 22.09
N ILE A 168 -0.81 -21.91 22.52
CA ILE A 168 0.37 -21.64 21.68
C ILE A 168 0.41 -22.63 20.52
N THR A 169 0.19 -23.93 20.80
CA THR A 169 0.17 -24.99 19.80
C THR A 169 -0.98 -24.80 18.80
N ILE A 170 -2.16 -24.38 19.27
CA ILE A 170 -3.30 -24.06 18.40
C ILE A 170 -2.93 -22.94 17.42
N TYR A 171 -2.40 -21.83 17.93
CA TYR A 171 -1.99 -20.72 17.05
C TYR A 171 -0.94 -21.15 16.06
N TYR A 172 0.12 -21.79 16.51
CA TYR A 172 1.27 -22.13 15.65
C TYR A 172 0.96 -23.24 14.64
N LYS A 173 0.22 -24.29 15.02
CA LYS A 173 -0.03 -25.45 14.16
C LYS A 173 -1.31 -25.36 13.33
N ILE A 174 -2.32 -24.61 13.78
CA ILE A 174 -3.64 -24.58 13.15
C ILE A 174 -3.96 -23.21 12.58
N ILE A 175 -3.90 -22.16 13.39
CA ILE A 175 -4.39 -20.84 13.01
C ILE A 175 -3.42 -20.15 12.04
N LEU A 176 -2.15 -20.00 12.41
CA LEU A 176 -1.19 -19.24 11.61
C LEU A 176 -0.94 -19.83 10.22
N PRO A 177 -0.80 -21.16 10.00
CA PRO A 177 -0.62 -21.69 8.66
C PRO A 177 -1.82 -21.45 7.73
N GLN A 178 -3.03 -21.50 8.27
CA GLN A 178 -4.25 -21.21 7.51
C GLN A 178 -4.38 -19.70 7.24
N ALA A 179 -4.18 -18.87 8.29
CA ALA A 179 -4.23 -17.43 8.18
C ALA A 179 -3.21 -16.91 7.14
N PHE A 180 -2.00 -17.46 7.12
CA PHE A 180 -0.98 -17.07 6.15
C PHE A 180 -1.41 -17.28 4.71
N ARG A 181 -2.08 -18.40 4.41
CA ARG A 181 -2.64 -18.67 3.07
C ARG A 181 -3.74 -17.67 2.68
N ILE A 182 -4.53 -17.21 3.65
CA ILE A 182 -5.59 -16.20 3.43
C ILE A 182 -5.00 -14.81 3.21
N MET A 183 -3.87 -14.49 3.87
CA MET A 183 -3.18 -13.21 3.75
C MET A 183 -2.50 -13.01 2.39
N ILE A 184 -2.12 -14.11 1.72
CA ILE A 184 -1.51 -14.05 0.39
C ILE A 184 -2.63 -14.17 -0.63
N PRO A 185 -2.89 -13.13 -1.45
CA PRO A 185 -3.89 -13.22 -2.50
C PRO A 185 -3.51 -14.29 -3.54
N PRO A 186 -4.50 -14.90 -4.20
CA PRO A 186 -4.28 -15.89 -5.25
C PRO A 186 -3.57 -15.32 -6.47
#